data_2d29f7f4f14319a00695b4a73c71075d
#
_entry.id   2d29f7f4f14319a00695b4a73c71075d
#
_cell.length_a   1.000
_cell.length_b   1.000
_cell.length_c   1.000
_cell.angle_alpha   90.00
_cell.angle_beta   90.00
_cell.angle_gamma   90.00
#
_symmetry.space_group_name_H-M   'P 1'
#
loop_
_entity.id
_entity.type
_entity.pdbx_description
1 polymer ?
#
loop_
_entity_poly.entity_id
_entity_poly.type
_entity_poly.pdbx_seq_one_letter_code
_entity_poly.pdbx_strand_id
1 'polypeptide(L)'
;MSRSTLSYQKWPLIVTVIGLGLSGWLGWATTGTLSGVFGFLLVGAILATLEIALSFDNAIVNANKLEEMTPIWQQRFLTWGILIAVFGMRIIFPLAIVAIFAWINPFAAIHLALADPEKYSHIIEQAHGPISAFGGTFLMMVALKFFVDEDKSVDWIVGLETRLRRVASIRGLEITFVLIIIIAICQFLPEYKHAAFLMSAIMGLLVFMLVDGLGAYLDNVA
;
A
#
# COMPACT_ATOMS: atom_id res chain seq x y z
N MET A 1 -32.30 17.73 -6.82
CA MET A 1 -31.58 19.01 -6.85
C MET A 1 -30.08 18.69 -6.84
N SER A 2 -29.45 18.81 -7.98
CA SER A 2 -28.02 18.57 -8.11
C SER A 2 -27.27 19.74 -7.45
N ARG A 3 -26.79 19.55 -6.25
CA ARG A 3 -25.66 20.38 -5.80
C ARG A 3 -24.54 20.09 -6.78
N SER A 4 -24.11 21.11 -7.50
CA SER A 4 -23.12 20.96 -8.55
C SER A 4 -21.90 20.19 -8.02
N THR A 5 -21.40 19.24 -8.77
CA THR A 5 -20.19 18.44 -8.49
C THR A 5 -19.02 19.30 -8.00
N LEU A 6 -18.95 20.55 -8.46
CA LEU A 6 -18.03 21.58 -8.00
C LEU A 6 -18.10 21.90 -6.50
N SER A 7 -19.27 21.74 -5.84
CA SER A 7 -19.38 22.01 -4.40
C SER A 7 -18.59 20.99 -3.55
N TYR A 8 -18.50 19.75 -4.01
CA TYR A 8 -17.73 18.69 -3.33
C TYR A 8 -16.23 18.78 -3.61
N GLN A 9 -15.85 19.36 -4.75
CA GLN A 9 -14.45 19.45 -5.17
C GLN A 9 -13.73 20.69 -4.64
N LYS A 10 -14.41 21.63 -3.98
CA LYS A 10 -13.80 22.88 -3.48
C LYS A 10 -12.60 22.62 -2.57
N TRP A 11 -12.75 21.78 -1.57
CA TRP A 11 -11.68 21.48 -0.62
C TRP A 11 -10.48 20.77 -1.23
N PRO A 12 -10.66 19.68 -2.02
CA PRO A 12 -9.55 19.08 -2.77
C PRO A 12 -8.81 20.09 -3.65
N LEU A 13 -9.51 20.92 -4.40
CA LEU A 13 -8.89 21.93 -5.27
C LEU A 13 -8.09 22.96 -4.48
N ILE A 14 -8.62 23.47 -3.37
CA ILE A 14 -7.92 24.41 -2.50
C ILE A 14 -6.64 23.80 -1.96
N VAL A 15 -6.69 22.56 -1.46
CA VAL A 15 -5.52 21.86 -0.93
C VAL A 15 -4.48 21.63 -2.02
N THR A 16 -4.89 21.24 -3.23
CA THR A 16 -3.99 21.06 -4.37
C THR A 16 -3.29 22.38 -4.74
N VAL A 17 -4.04 23.48 -4.83
CA VAL A 17 -3.46 24.80 -5.15
C VAL A 17 -2.48 25.25 -4.07
N ILE A 18 -2.82 25.08 -2.80
CA ILE A 18 -1.92 25.39 -1.67
C ILE A 18 -0.68 24.52 -1.74
N GLY A 19 -0.82 23.19 -1.97
CA GLY A 19 0.31 22.26 -2.07
C GLY A 19 1.26 22.61 -3.21
N LEU A 20 0.72 22.93 -4.39
CA LEU A 20 1.54 23.38 -5.52
C LEU A 20 2.19 24.75 -5.24
N GLY A 21 1.49 25.67 -4.60
CA GLY A 21 2.05 26.96 -4.17
C GLY A 21 3.22 26.78 -3.19
N LEU A 22 3.09 25.87 -2.22
CA LEU A 22 4.17 25.52 -1.29
C LEU A 22 5.35 24.85 -2.02
N SER A 23 5.08 23.98 -2.99
CA SER A 23 6.12 23.35 -3.80
C SER A 23 6.94 24.41 -4.58
N GLY A 24 6.28 25.34 -5.23
CA GLY A 24 6.95 26.46 -5.91
C GLY A 24 7.73 27.37 -4.96
N TRP A 25 7.15 27.67 -3.79
CA TRP A 25 7.84 28.45 -2.76
C TRP A 25 9.11 27.75 -2.25
N LEU A 26 9.03 26.44 -2.00
CA LEU A 26 10.20 25.63 -1.63
C LEU A 26 11.27 25.65 -2.72
N GLY A 27 10.88 25.54 -4.00
CA GLY A 27 11.79 25.67 -5.13
C GLY A 27 12.54 27.00 -5.14
N TRP A 28 11.85 28.10 -4.86
CA TRP A 28 12.49 29.41 -4.72
C TRP A 28 13.38 29.49 -3.49
N ALA A 29 12.90 29.03 -2.33
CA ALA A 29 13.64 29.10 -1.08
C ALA A 29 14.94 28.29 -1.07
N THR A 30 14.96 27.16 -1.82
CA THR A 30 16.13 26.27 -1.88
C THR A 30 17.13 26.64 -2.98
N THR A 31 16.65 27.11 -4.13
CA THR A 31 17.51 27.36 -5.31
C THR A 31 17.73 28.82 -5.62
N GLY A 32 16.85 29.71 -5.17
CA GLY A 32 16.88 31.13 -5.51
C GLY A 32 16.64 31.42 -7.01
N THR A 33 16.20 30.46 -7.80
CA THR A 33 16.07 30.56 -9.25
C THR A 33 14.66 30.23 -9.73
N LEU A 34 14.25 30.84 -10.84
CA LEU A 34 12.97 30.51 -11.49
C LEU A 34 12.95 29.06 -12.01
N SER A 35 14.07 28.58 -12.50
CA SER A 35 14.22 27.19 -12.94
C SER A 35 13.97 26.20 -11.79
N GLY A 36 14.43 26.52 -10.58
CA GLY A 36 14.13 25.74 -9.38
C GLY A 36 12.65 25.75 -9.02
N VAL A 37 11.98 26.91 -9.12
CA VAL A 37 10.53 27.01 -8.93
C VAL A 37 9.77 26.08 -9.88
N PHE A 38 10.09 26.13 -11.18
CA PHE A 38 9.46 25.24 -12.17
C PHE A 38 9.78 23.77 -11.96
N GLY A 39 11.01 23.43 -11.57
CA GLY A 39 11.39 22.06 -11.26
C GLY A 39 10.57 21.49 -10.08
N PHE A 40 10.48 22.24 -8.98
CA PHE A 40 9.70 21.82 -7.81
C PHE A 40 8.19 21.78 -8.09
N LEU A 41 7.66 22.72 -8.87
CA LEU A 41 6.26 22.65 -9.31
C LEU A 41 5.96 21.42 -10.15
N LEU A 42 6.86 21.07 -11.08
CA LEU A 42 6.72 19.88 -11.90
C LEU A 42 6.73 18.61 -11.05
N VAL A 43 7.70 18.50 -10.14
CA VAL A 43 7.78 17.37 -9.20
C VAL A 43 6.52 17.31 -8.33
N GLY A 44 6.08 18.43 -7.77
CA GLY A 44 4.86 18.51 -6.98
C GLY A 44 3.61 18.10 -7.75
N ALA A 45 3.50 18.52 -9.01
CA ALA A 45 2.37 18.13 -9.88
C ALA A 45 2.39 16.63 -10.21
N ILE A 46 3.56 16.06 -10.50
CA ILE A 46 3.72 14.61 -10.75
C ILE A 46 3.34 13.83 -9.50
N LEU A 47 3.86 14.21 -8.32
CA LEU A 47 3.54 13.54 -7.05
C LEU A 47 2.05 13.64 -6.73
N ALA A 48 1.43 14.81 -6.91
CA ALA A 48 -0.01 14.96 -6.72
C ALA A 48 -0.84 14.07 -7.65
N THR A 49 -0.44 13.96 -8.91
CA THR A 49 -1.11 13.09 -9.89
C THR A 49 -0.97 11.62 -9.52
N LEU A 50 0.23 11.18 -9.13
CA LEU A 50 0.47 9.82 -8.66
C LEU A 50 -0.34 9.50 -7.40
N GLU A 51 -0.38 10.43 -6.46
CA GLU A 51 -1.16 10.26 -5.21
C GLU A 51 -2.66 10.12 -5.50
N ILE A 52 -3.21 10.93 -6.39
CA ILE A 52 -4.61 10.82 -6.81
C ILE A 52 -4.87 9.47 -7.47
N ALA A 53 -4.00 9.04 -8.38
CA ALA A 53 -4.15 7.76 -9.08
C ALA A 53 -4.12 6.58 -8.10
N LEU A 54 -3.15 6.55 -7.18
CA LEU A 54 -3.01 5.49 -6.17
C LEU A 54 -4.14 5.52 -5.10
N SER A 55 -4.68 6.71 -4.82
CA SER A 55 -5.78 6.85 -3.85
C SER A 55 -7.14 6.49 -4.44
N PHE A 56 -7.28 6.49 -5.76
CA PHE A 56 -8.54 6.19 -6.43
C PHE A 56 -9.00 4.75 -6.19
N ASP A 57 -8.09 3.79 -6.31
CA ASP A 57 -8.38 2.38 -6.04
C ASP A 57 -8.82 2.16 -4.59
N ASN A 58 -8.13 2.79 -3.64
CA ASN A 58 -8.50 2.74 -2.23
C ASN A 58 -9.89 3.33 -1.98
N ALA A 59 -10.24 4.42 -2.68
CA ALA A 59 -11.56 5.06 -2.54
C ALA A 59 -12.69 4.14 -3.02
N ILE A 60 -12.49 3.41 -4.13
CA ILE A 60 -13.47 2.44 -4.65
C ILE A 60 -13.66 1.28 -3.67
N VAL A 61 -12.57 0.68 -3.19
CA VAL A 61 -12.64 -0.43 -2.22
C VAL A 61 -13.33 0.01 -0.94
N ASN A 62 -13.00 1.20 -0.43
CA ASN A 62 -13.64 1.75 0.76
C ASN A 62 -15.12 2.04 0.54
N ALA A 63 -15.52 2.52 -0.64
CA ALA A 63 -16.93 2.78 -0.97
C ALA A 63 -17.74 1.46 -0.99
N ASN A 64 -17.21 0.41 -1.61
CA ASN A 64 -17.85 -0.89 -1.63
C ASN A 64 -18.03 -1.47 -0.23
N LYS A 65 -16.98 -1.36 0.62
CA LYS A 65 -17.06 -1.84 2.01
C LYS A 65 -18.03 -1.03 2.87
N LEU A 66 -18.19 0.26 2.59
CA LEU A 66 -19.16 1.10 3.28
C LEU A 66 -20.61 0.64 3.05
N GLU A 67 -20.95 0.16 1.86
CA GLU A 67 -22.29 -0.33 1.56
C GLU A 67 -22.70 -1.54 2.42
N GLU A 68 -21.73 -2.37 2.80
CA GLU A 68 -21.94 -3.57 3.63
C GLU A 68 -22.07 -3.24 5.13
N MET A 69 -21.72 -2.02 5.56
CA MET A 69 -21.67 -1.63 6.97
C MET A 69 -22.99 -1.02 7.46
N THR A 70 -23.29 -1.21 8.75
CA THR A 70 -24.38 -0.48 9.41
C THR A 70 -24.08 1.03 9.51
N PRO A 71 -25.09 1.93 9.56
CA PRO A 71 -24.88 3.38 9.56
C PRO A 71 -23.91 3.89 10.65
N ILE A 72 -23.91 3.26 11.83
CA ILE A 72 -23.02 3.62 12.94
C ILE A 72 -21.56 3.28 12.57
N TRP A 73 -21.33 2.12 11.95
CA TRP A 73 -20.00 1.70 11.53
C TRP A 73 -19.54 2.47 10.29
N GLN A 74 -20.43 2.84 9.37
CA GLN A 74 -20.11 3.75 8.25
C GLN A 74 -19.53 5.07 8.75
N GLN A 75 -20.16 5.69 9.76
CA GLN A 75 -19.68 6.93 10.32
C GLN A 75 -18.33 6.78 11.01
N ARG A 76 -18.13 5.71 11.78
CA ARG A 76 -16.84 5.41 12.43
C ARG A 76 -15.73 5.15 11.41
N PHE A 77 -16.03 4.41 10.36
CA PHE A 77 -15.08 4.11 9.29
C PHE A 77 -14.67 5.38 8.53
N LEU A 78 -15.63 6.23 8.17
CA LEU A 78 -15.36 7.50 7.47
C LEU A 78 -14.57 8.52 8.31
N THR A 79 -14.67 8.45 9.62
CA THR A 79 -13.93 9.35 10.53
C THR A 79 -12.61 8.73 10.96
N TRP A 80 -12.66 7.71 11.80
CA TRP A 80 -11.47 7.10 12.41
C TRP A 80 -10.74 6.14 11.46
N GLY A 81 -11.47 5.34 10.70
CA GLY A 81 -10.87 4.37 9.79
C GLY A 81 -10.01 5.03 8.72
N ILE A 82 -10.55 6.06 8.06
CA ILE A 82 -9.80 6.81 7.03
C ILE A 82 -8.63 7.57 7.66
N LEU A 83 -8.83 8.19 8.83
CA LEU A 83 -7.73 8.87 9.53
C LEU A 83 -6.58 7.90 9.84
N ILE A 84 -6.89 6.74 10.41
CA ILE A 84 -5.89 5.70 10.74
C ILE A 84 -5.21 5.19 9.46
N ALA A 85 -5.98 4.91 8.41
CA ALA A 85 -5.42 4.42 7.15
C ALA A 85 -4.47 5.44 6.51
N VAL A 86 -4.88 6.71 6.42
CA VAL A 86 -4.08 7.76 5.80
C VAL A 86 -2.81 8.05 6.60
N PHE A 87 -2.93 8.35 7.90
CA PHE A 87 -1.76 8.67 8.73
C PHE A 87 -0.94 7.43 9.08
N GLY A 88 -1.60 6.28 9.31
CA GLY A 88 -0.92 5.02 9.59
C GLY A 88 0.01 4.62 8.46
N MET A 89 -0.50 4.54 7.25
CA MET A 89 0.28 4.09 6.10
C MET A 89 1.31 5.10 5.60
N ARG A 90 1.04 6.40 5.73
CA ARG A 90 1.94 7.44 5.20
C ARG A 90 2.97 7.94 6.19
N ILE A 91 2.71 7.87 7.48
CA ILE A 91 3.61 8.39 8.50
C ILE A 91 4.10 7.26 9.41
N ILE A 92 3.18 6.51 10.03
CA ILE A 92 3.56 5.51 11.03
C ILE A 92 4.31 4.35 10.38
N PHE A 93 3.86 3.87 9.23
CA PHE A 93 4.46 2.72 8.57
C PHE A 93 5.91 2.99 8.11
N PRO A 94 6.24 4.08 7.38
CA PRO A 94 7.64 4.40 7.05
C PRO A 94 8.54 4.59 8.27
N LEU A 95 8.04 5.26 9.31
CA LEU A 95 8.79 5.42 10.57
C LEU A 95 9.04 4.08 11.27
N ALA A 96 8.03 3.20 11.29
CA ALA A 96 8.17 1.85 11.86
C ALA A 96 9.19 1.01 11.09
N ILE A 97 9.21 1.11 9.76
CA ILE A 97 10.22 0.46 8.92
C ILE A 97 11.62 0.93 9.32
N VAL A 98 11.84 2.24 9.37
CA VAL A 98 13.15 2.79 9.74
C VAL A 98 13.53 2.38 11.16
N ALA A 99 12.60 2.43 12.10
CA ALA A 99 12.85 2.00 13.48
C ALA A 99 13.28 0.53 13.56
N ILE A 100 12.64 -0.36 12.81
CA ILE A 100 12.95 -1.79 12.78
C ILE A 100 14.31 -2.02 12.08
N PHE A 101 14.52 -1.45 10.89
CA PHE A 101 15.73 -1.70 10.12
C PHE A 101 16.99 -1.04 10.68
N ALA A 102 16.85 0.13 11.31
CA ALA A 102 17.96 0.82 11.98
C ALA A 102 18.16 0.40 13.44
N TRP A 103 17.26 -0.47 13.97
CA TRP A 103 17.27 -0.88 15.38
C TRP A 103 17.22 0.30 16.35
N ILE A 104 16.43 1.32 16.02
CA ILE A 104 16.24 2.52 16.83
C ILE A 104 14.79 2.61 17.32
N ASN A 105 14.57 3.38 18.38
CA ASN A 105 13.20 3.60 18.85
C ASN A 105 12.42 4.53 17.87
N PRO A 106 11.08 4.49 17.85
CA PRO A 106 10.27 5.31 16.94
C PRO A 106 10.53 6.82 17.06
N PHE A 107 10.81 7.32 18.27
CA PHE A 107 11.13 8.75 18.47
C PHE A 107 12.47 9.13 17.84
N ALA A 108 13.47 8.25 17.91
CA ALA A 108 14.74 8.45 17.22
C ALA A 108 14.57 8.39 15.70
N ALA A 109 13.65 7.57 15.18
CA ALA A 109 13.32 7.54 13.75
C ALA A 109 12.69 8.86 13.28
N ILE A 110 11.80 9.46 14.08
CA ILE A 110 11.25 10.80 13.80
C ILE A 110 12.38 11.85 13.80
N HIS A 111 13.25 11.82 14.81
CA HIS A 111 14.38 12.74 14.86
C HIS A 111 15.31 12.57 13.65
N LEU A 112 15.59 11.32 13.25
CA LEU A 112 16.39 11.02 12.08
C LEU A 112 15.76 11.55 10.79
N ALA A 113 14.45 11.38 10.63
CA ALA A 113 13.70 11.88 9.47
C ALA A 113 13.80 13.41 9.32
N LEU A 114 13.84 14.13 10.45
CA LEU A 114 13.90 15.59 10.47
C LEU A 114 15.33 16.14 10.42
N ALA A 115 16.29 15.48 11.10
CA ALA A 115 17.65 15.95 11.25
C ALA A 115 18.61 15.47 10.16
N ASP A 116 18.37 14.28 9.60
CA ASP A 116 19.21 13.66 8.56
C ASP A 116 18.35 12.89 7.55
N PRO A 117 17.65 13.62 6.65
CA PRO A 117 16.76 13.02 5.65
C PRO A 117 17.49 12.07 4.68
N GLU A 118 18.77 12.30 4.40
CA GLU A 118 19.57 11.46 3.50
C GLU A 118 19.78 10.08 4.13
N LYS A 119 20.19 10.03 5.38
CA LYS A 119 20.35 8.77 6.11
C LYS A 119 19.01 8.03 6.29
N TYR A 120 17.94 8.77 6.56
CA TYR A 120 16.59 8.22 6.64
C TYR A 120 16.18 7.58 5.31
N SER A 121 16.35 8.28 4.19
CA SER A 121 16.08 7.80 2.84
C SER A 121 16.88 6.56 2.49
N HIS A 122 18.16 6.52 2.81
CA HIS A 122 19.05 5.38 2.58
C HIS A 122 18.58 4.11 3.32
N ILE A 123 18.09 4.25 4.56
CA ILE A 123 17.54 3.13 5.33
C ILE A 123 16.27 2.59 4.67
N ILE A 124 15.37 3.47 4.22
CA ILE A 124 14.16 3.06 3.50
C ILE A 124 14.51 2.35 2.19
N GLU A 125 15.49 2.86 1.45
CA GLU A 125 15.95 2.26 0.20
C GLU A 125 16.53 0.85 0.42
N GLN A 126 17.31 0.65 1.48
CA GLN A 126 17.80 -0.69 1.85
C GLN A 126 16.64 -1.65 2.24
N ALA A 127 15.62 -1.13 2.89
CA ALA A 127 14.45 -1.89 3.30
C ALA A 127 13.49 -2.21 2.13
N HIS A 128 13.62 -1.53 0.99
CA HIS A 128 12.70 -1.68 -0.15
C HIS A 128 12.60 -3.13 -0.64
N GLY A 129 13.72 -3.85 -0.77
CA GLY A 129 13.71 -5.26 -1.20
C GLY A 129 12.91 -6.17 -0.27
N PRO A 130 13.22 -6.23 1.02
CA PRO A 130 12.45 -6.97 2.02
C PRO A 130 10.96 -6.57 2.09
N ILE A 131 10.64 -5.28 2.03
CA ILE A 131 9.25 -4.80 2.05
C ILE A 131 8.49 -5.28 0.80
N SER A 132 9.12 -5.17 -0.36
CA SER A 132 8.53 -5.64 -1.63
C SER A 132 8.34 -7.15 -1.64
N ALA A 133 9.25 -7.91 -1.04
CA ALA A 133 9.11 -9.36 -0.89
C ALA A 133 7.93 -9.72 0.01
N PHE A 134 7.81 -9.08 1.17
CA PHE A 134 6.70 -9.27 2.11
C PHE A 134 5.36 -8.91 1.47
N GLY A 135 5.24 -7.65 0.99
CA GLY A 135 3.99 -7.14 0.42
C GLY A 135 3.61 -7.84 -0.88
N GLY A 136 4.59 -8.13 -1.75
CA GLY A 136 4.37 -8.85 -3.00
C GLY A 136 3.86 -10.27 -2.77
N THR A 137 4.41 -11.00 -1.80
CA THR A 137 3.93 -12.34 -1.43
C THR A 137 2.52 -12.29 -0.85
N PHE A 138 2.27 -11.37 0.06
CA PHE A 138 0.93 -11.18 0.65
C PHE A 138 -0.12 -10.87 -0.43
N LEU A 139 0.15 -9.89 -1.29
CA LEU A 139 -0.77 -9.49 -2.37
C LEU A 139 -0.96 -10.60 -3.41
N MET A 140 0.08 -11.38 -3.71
CA MET A 140 -0.02 -12.51 -4.62
C MET A 140 -0.96 -13.58 -4.07
N MET A 141 -0.90 -13.87 -2.77
CA MET A 141 -1.83 -14.79 -2.11
C MET A 141 -3.27 -14.25 -2.14
N VAL A 142 -3.47 -12.96 -1.84
CA VAL A 142 -4.80 -12.31 -1.95
C VAL A 142 -5.35 -12.44 -3.36
N ALA A 143 -4.53 -12.14 -4.38
CA ALA A 143 -4.93 -12.23 -5.77
C ALA A 143 -5.28 -13.67 -6.18
N LEU A 144 -4.42 -14.64 -5.84
CA LEU A 144 -4.68 -16.04 -6.17
C LEU A 144 -5.96 -16.55 -5.51
N LYS A 145 -6.18 -16.23 -4.23
CA LYS A 145 -7.43 -16.57 -3.54
C LYS A 145 -8.63 -15.99 -4.27
N PHE A 146 -8.58 -14.71 -4.65
CA PHE A 146 -9.64 -14.06 -5.40
C PHE A 146 -9.92 -14.72 -6.76
N PHE A 147 -8.87 -15.11 -7.51
CA PHE A 147 -9.03 -15.77 -8.82
C PHE A 147 -9.59 -17.18 -8.72
N VAL A 148 -9.37 -17.85 -7.60
CA VAL A 148 -9.79 -19.25 -7.35
C VAL A 148 -11.16 -19.32 -6.68
N ASP A 149 -11.64 -18.23 -6.10
CA ASP A 149 -12.91 -18.16 -5.38
C ASP A 149 -14.07 -18.55 -6.30
N GLU A 150 -14.84 -19.55 -5.85
CA GLU A 150 -16.02 -20.08 -6.57
C GLU A 150 -17.28 -19.24 -6.34
N ASP A 151 -17.33 -18.50 -5.23
CA ASP A 151 -18.50 -17.72 -4.80
C ASP A 151 -18.56 -16.32 -5.43
N LYS A 152 -17.54 -15.90 -6.17
CA LYS A 152 -17.53 -14.58 -6.82
C LYS A 152 -18.53 -14.50 -7.97
N SER A 153 -19.19 -13.36 -8.07
CA SER A 153 -20.28 -13.10 -9.03
C SER A 153 -19.82 -12.89 -10.48
N VAL A 154 -18.55 -12.52 -10.72
CA VAL A 154 -18.02 -12.16 -12.05
C VAL A 154 -16.61 -12.70 -12.24
N ASP A 155 -16.41 -13.45 -13.30
CA ASP A 155 -15.07 -13.87 -13.75
C ASP A 155 -14.45 -12.78 -14.63
N TRP A 156 -13.22 -12.35 -14.29
CA TRP A 156 -12.48 -11.37 -15.09
C TRP A 156 -11.88 -11.98 -16.34
N ILE A 157 -11.32 -13.19 -16.20
CA ILE A 157 -10.67 -13.92 -17.29
C ILE A 157 -11.21 -15.36 -17.28
N VAL A 158 -12.39 -15.56 -17.86
CA VAL A 158 -13.14 -16.81 -17.83
C VAL A 158 -12.29 -18.05 -18.16
N GLY A 159 -11.45 -17.97 -19.20
CA GLY A 159 -10.63 -19.11 -19.62
C GLY A 159 -9.49 -19.47 -18.66
N LEU A 160 -8.92 -18.49 -17.98
CA LEU A 160 -7.85 -18.68 -16.99
C LEU A 160 -8.42 -19.15 -15.66
N GLU A 161 -9.46 -18.50 -15.19
CA GLU A 161 -10.09 -18.79 -13.91
C GLU A 161 -10.73 -20.18 -13.87
N THR A 162 -11.39 -20.60 -14.93
CA THR A 162 -11.92 -21.98 -15.05
C THR A 162 -10.80 -23.03 -14.97
N ARG A 163 -9.62 -22.76 -15.54
CA ARG A 163 -8.46 -23.65 -15.42
C ARG A 163 -7.87 -23.63 -14.02
N LEU A 164 -7.71 -22.46 -13.43
CA LEU A 164 -7.20 -22.28 -12.08
C LEU A 164 -8.10 -22.97 -11.04
N ARG A 165 -9.42 -22.79 -11.11
CA ARG A 165 -10.36 -23.47 -10.21
C ARG A 165 -10.27 -24.98 -10.29
N ARG A 166 -10.11 -25.55 -11.50
CA ARG A 166 -9.97 -27.01 -11.67
C ARG A 166 -8.70 -27.53 -10.99
N VAL A 167 -7.63 -26.75 -10.99
CA VAL A 167 -6.36 -27.12 -10.38
C VAL A 167 -6.32 -26.78 -8.89
N ALA A 168 -7.03 -25.75 -8.48
CA ALA A 168 -7.16 -25.30 -7.08
C ALA A 168 -7.93 -26.25 -6.16
N SER A 169 -8.63 -27.25 -6.72
CA SER A 169 -9.18 -28.34 -5.92
C SER A 169 -8.13 -29.13 -5.11
N ILE A 170 -6.84 -28.93 -5.43
CA ILE A 170 -5.70 -29.48 -4.68
C ILE A 170 -5.33 -28.50 -3.57
N ARG A 171 -5.63 -28.86 -2.33
CA ARG A 171 -5.30 -28.05 -1.15
C ARG A 171 -3.80 -27.68 -1.13
N GLY A 172 -3.51 -26.39 -1.01
CA GLY A 172 -2.13 -25.87 -0.90
C GLY A 172 -1.41 -25.61 -2.22
N LEU A 173 -2.05 -25.80 -3.37
CA LEU A 173 -1.45 -25.51 -4.66
C LEU A 173 -1.11 -24.03 -4.82
N GLU A 174 -1.95 -23.13 -4.30
CA GLU A 174 -1.74 -21.69 -4.28
C GLU A 174 -0.44 -21.34 -3.55
N ILE A 175 -0.26 -21.92 -2.36
CA ILE A 175 0.95 -21.73 -1.55
C ILE A 175 2.17 -22.27 -2.31
N THR A 176 2.04 -23.47 -2.91
CA THR A 176 3.12 -24.08 -3.69
C THR A 176 3.52 -23.20 -4.87
N PHE A 177 2.55 -22.64 -5.59
CA PHE A 177 2.81 -21.73 -6.70
C PHE A 177 3.54 -20.47 -6.25
N VAL A 178 3.11 -19.86 -5.16
CA VAL A 178 3.77 -18.69 -4.58
C VAL A 178 5.19 -18.99 -4.15
N LEU A 179 5.42 -20.13 -3.50
CA LEU A 179 6.77 -20.55 -3.08
C LEU A 179 7.70 -20.79 -4.29
N ILE A 180 7.19 -21.37 -5.37
CA ILE A 180 7.98 -21.52 -6.62
C ILE A 180 8.38 -20.17 -7.18
N ILE A 181 7.46 -19.18 -7.20
CA ILE A 181 7.77 -17.83 -7.66
C ILE A 181 8.80 -17.15 -6.75
N ILE A 182 8.66 -17.29 -5.42
CA ILE A 182 9.61 -16.72 -4.47
C ILE A 182 11.02 -17.31 -4.72
N ILE A 183 11.13 -18.62 -4.88
CA ILE A 183 12.40 -19.29 -5.16
C ILE A 183 12.97 -18.83 -6.52
N ALA A 184 12.12 -18.72 -7.54
CA ALA A 184 12.54 -18.26 -8.86
C ALA A 184 13.08 -16.83 -8.82
N ILE A 185 12.39 -15.91 -8.16
CA ILE A 185 12.83 -14.51 -8.00
C ILE A 185 14.14 -14.46 -7.20
N CYS A 186 14.26 -15.27 -6.15
CA CYS A 186 15.46 -15.33 -5.33
C CYS A 186 16.73 -15.62 -6.15
N GLN A 187 16.65 -16.45 -7.19
CA GLN A 187 17.78 -16.80 -8.07
C GLN A 187 18.32 -15.59 -8.87
N PHE A 188 17.50 -14.56 -9.08
CA PHE A 188 17.91 -13.35 -9.79
C PHE A 188 18.52 -12.28 -8.87
N LEU A 189 18.44 -12.47 -7.54
CA LEU A 189 19.01 -11.55 -6.57
C LEU A 189 20.47 -11.93 -6.23
N PRO A 190 21.29 -10.94 -5.82
CA PRO A 190 22.61 -11.22 -5.25
C PRO A 190 22.51 -12.08 -3.98
N GLU A 191 23.45 -13.00 -3.78
CA GLU A 191 23.46 -13.96 -2.67
C GLU A 191 23.26 -13.33 -1.29
N TYR A 192 23.90 -12.16 -1.05
CA TYR A 192 23.78 -11.46 0.23
C TYR A 192 22.36 -10.95 0.56
N LYS A 193 21.48 -10.88 -0.43
CA LYS A 193 20.06 -10.46 -0.25
C LYS A 193 19.11 -11.65 -0.09
N HIS A 194 19.54 -12.89 -0.38
CA HIS A 194 18.67 -14.06 -0.39
C HIS A 194 17.97 -14.28 0.96
N ALA A 195 18.73 -14.24 2.07
CA ALA A 195 18.16 -14.49 3.39
C ALA A 195 17.09 -13.45 3.78
N ALA A 196 17.37 -12.16 3.59
CA ALA A 196 16.43 -11.09 3.91
C ALA A 196 15.17 -11.15 3.03
N PHE A 197 15.35 -11.43 1.73
CA PHE A 197 14.24 -11.60 0.78
C PHE A 197 13.36 -12.79 1.15
N LEU A 198 13.94 -13.97 1.35
CA LEU A 198 13.19 -15.19 1.68
C LEU A 198 12.45 -15.07 3.01
N MET A 199 13.10 -14.56 4.06
CA MET A 199 12.46 -14.33 5.36
C MET A 199 11.28 -13.39 5.25
N SER A 200 11.43 -12.29 4.52
CA SER A 200 10.34 -11.32 4.33
C SER A 200 9.19 -11.88 3.51
N ALA A 201 9.48 -12.63 2.45
CA ALA A 201 8.48 -13.29 1.63
C ALA A 201 7.69 -14.34 2.43
N ILE A 202 8.38 -15.18 3.23
CA ILE A 202 7.74 -16.16 4.11
C ILE A 202 6.89 -15.47 5.18
N MET A 203 7.35 -14.36 5.75
CA MET A 203 6.55 -13.56 6.69
C MET A 203 5.29 -13.00 6.04
N GLY A 204 5.36 -12.55 4.78
CA GLY A 204 4.19 -12.12 4.01
C GLY A 204 3.16 -13.24 3.82
N LEU A 205 3.63 -14.44 3.49
CA LEU A 205 2.79 -15.64 3.38
C LEU A 205 2.16 -15.99 4.74
N LEU A 206 2.93 -15.96 5.80
CA LEU A 206 2.49 -16.28 7.15
C LEU A 206 1.40 -15.30 7.63
N VAL A 207 1.61 -14.01 7.43
CA VAL A 207 0.61 -12.97 7.76
C VAL A 207 -0.66 -13.15 6.94
N PHE A 208 -0.56 -13.47 5.65
CA PHE A 208 -1.73 -13.80 4.85
C PHE A 208 -2.51 -14.96 5.44
N MET A 209 -1.85 -16.08 5.76
CA MET A 209 -2.50 -17.28 6.34
C MET A 209 -3.18 -16.96 7.67
N LEU A 210 -2.55 -16.13 8.51
CA LEU A 210 -3.15 -15.71 9.78
C LEU A 210 -4.40 -14.86 9.58
N VAL A 211 -4.34 -13.87 8.69
CA VAL A 211 -5.48 -12.98 8.39
C VAL A 211 -6.64 -13.77 7.78
N ASP A 212 -6.34 -14.65 6.83
CA ASP A 212 -7.30 -15.49 6.17
C ASP A 212 -7.97 -16.48 7.12
N GLY A 213 -7.16 -17.13 7.96
CA GLY A 213 -7.66 -18.06 8.99
C GLY A 213 -8.51 -17.37 10.05
N LEU A 214 -8.13 -16.15 10.46
CA LEU A 214 -8.93 -15.35 11.40
C LEU A 214 -10.26 -14.91 10.77
N GLY A 215 -10.26 -14.51 9.50
CA GLY A 215 -11.48 -14.19 8.76
C GLY A 215 -12.44 -15.38 8.75
N ALA A 216 -11.97 -16.54 8.30
CA ALA A 216 -12.77 -17.76 8.26
C ALA A 216 -13.27 -18.20 9.65
N TYR A 217 -12.50 -17.98 10.71
CA TYR A 217 -12.94 -18.28 12.09
C TYR A 217 -14.06 -17.33 12.53
N LEU A 218 -13.94 -16.04 12.25
CA LEU A 218 -14.95 -15.04 12.63
C LEU A 218 -16.27 -15.26 11.89
N ASP A 219 -16.21 -15.61 10.61
CA ASP A 219 -17.39 -15.92 9.80
C ASP A 219 -18.14 -17.17 10.31
N ASN A 220 -17.43 -18.12 10.94
CA ASN A 220 -18.06 -19.32 11.53
C ASN A 220 -18.65 -19.08 12.93
N VAL A 221 -18.29 -17.97 13.60
CA VAL A 221 -18.74 -17.66 14.98
C VAL A 221 -19.87 -16.61 14.99
N ALA A 222 -20.03 -15.87 13.87
CA ALA A 222 -21.08 -14.86 13.70
C ALA A 222 -22.40 -15.46 13.21
#